data_3c3d86553d3def17aaeb7c7015d9f5da
#
_entry.id   3c3d86553d3def17aaeb7c7015d9f5da
#
_cell.length_a   1.000
_cell.length_b   1.000
_cell.length_c   1.000
_cell.angle_alpha   90.00
_cell.angle_beta   90.00
_cell.angle_gamma   90.00
#
_symmetry.space_group_name_H-M   'P 1'
#
loop_
_entity.id
_entity.type
_entity.pdbx_description
1 polymer ?
#
loop_
_entity_poly.entity_id
_entity_poly.type
_entity_poly.pdbx_seq_one_letter_code
_entity_poly.pdbx_strand_id
1 'polypeptide(L)'
;NKIVDLLNASFALKRCSATSFPPGFRPCLNYHINQCKGVCSGEVDRQTYMESIEGAREFLNGKNSKILGRLKERMLEASEALNFEEAAQYRDYIEAAKALSATQRVVMHQAADIDIVIPARGQEEVHMVIFFVREGKLVGRETYEMESSWEENKQELVAAFLNQHYSQMPNFPKEILLTHTPEDCAALEEYLSELAGHHVKLYRPQKGEKKALVDMAAKDVIEMVKTIDERAEAARERKQSLGSEVFAVLKEMNAASGEYDGRDFRAEAYDISNTNGVDTVGAMVTFDGLKADKKGYRKFKIRTIEGQDDY
;
A
#
# COMPACT_ATOMS: atom_id res chain seq x y z
N ASN A 1 16.00 -5.86 -6.04
CA ASN A 1 14.84 -6.55 -5.45
C ASN A 1 14.50 -7.76 -6.31
N LYS A 2 14.95 -8.97 -5.92
CA LYS A 2 14.89 -10.21 -6.72
C LYS A 2 13.48 -10.55 -7.25
N ILE A 3 12.41 -10.19 -6.53
CA ILE A 3 11.02 -10.45 -6.97
C ILE A 3 10.64 -9.52 -8.14
N VAL A 4 11.03 -8.26 -8.09
CA VAL A 4 10.76 -7.30 -9.19
C VAL A 4 11.57 -7.70 -10.43
N ASP A 5 12.79 -8.16 -10.26
CA ASP A 5 13.65 -8.63 -11.34
C ASP A 5 13.08 -9.91 -11.96
N LEU A 6 12.60 -10.84 -11.14
CA LEU A 6 11.87 -12.03 -11.58
C LEU A 6 10.62 -11.69 -12.40
N LEU A 7 9.77 -10.78 -11.91
CA LEU A 7 8.57 -10.34 -12.63
C LEU A 7 8.91 -9.72 -13.98
N ASN A 8 9.91 -8.84 -14.01
CA ASN A 8 10.34 -8.20 -15.24
C ASN A 8 10.91 -9.21 -16.25
N ALA A 9 11.74 -10.15 -15.79
CA ALA A 9 12.31 -11.18 -16.65
C ALA A 9 11.26 -12.19 -17.16
N SER A 10 10.27 -12.54 -16.32
CA SER A 10 9.25 -13.51 -16.67
C SER A 10 8.15 -12.96 -17.58
N PHE A 11 7.80 -11.68 -17.43
CA PHE A 11 6.66 -11.06 -18.13
C PHE A 11 7.07 -9.93 -19.07
N ALA A 12 8.33 -9.51 -19.06
CA ALA A 12 8.88 -8.42 -19.88
C ALA A 12 8.02 -7.15 -19.82
N LEU A 13 7.67 -6.73 -18.61
CA LEU A 13 6.80 -5.57 -18.37
C LEU A 13 7.52 -4.26 -18.68
N LYS A 14 6.74 -3.22 -18.98
CA LYS A 14 7.24 -1.86 -19.17
C LYS A 14 7.90 -1.31 -17.92
N ARG A 15 9.15 -0.85 -18.04
CA ARG A 15 9.97 -0.32 -16.93
C ARG A 15 10.12 1.21 -16.95
N CYS A 16 9.79 1.87 -18.06
CA CYS A 16 9.93 3.32 -18.20
C CYS A 16 8.70 4.07 -17.67
N SER A 17 8.87 5.32 -17.29
CA SER A 17 7.80 6.22 -16.82
C SER A 17 7.00 6.86 -17.96
N ALA A 18 7.46 6.75 -19.23
CA ALA A 18 6.79 7.36 -20.35
C ALA A 18 5.34 6.84 -20.51
N THR A 19 4.39 7.75 -20.68
CA THR A 19 2.95 7.44 -20.81
C THR A 19 2.45 7.53 -22.25
N SER A 20 3.19 8.22 -23.13
CA SER A 20 2.87 8.36 -24.55
C SER A 20 4.12 8.13 -25.41
N PHE A 21 3.90 7.60 -26.60
CA PHE A 21 4.97 7.29 -27.55
C PHE A 21 4.60 7.86 -28.92
N PRO A 22 5.31 8.89 -29.42
CA PRO A 22 5.07 9.43 -30.73
C PRO A 22 5.48 8.43 -31.84
N PRO A 23 4.95 8.54 -33.06
CA PRO A 23 5.38 7.73 -34.18
C PRO A 23 6.90 7.80 -34.39
N GLY A 24 7.55 6.65 -34.58
CA GLY A 24 9.00 6.55 -34.75
C GLY A 24 9.81 6.61 -33.43
N PHE A 25 9.17 6.47 -32.28
CA PHE A 25 9.85 6.36 -30.99
C PHE A 25 10.80 5.15 -31.00
N ARG A 26 12.08 5.37 -30.67
CA ARG A 26 13.06 4.30 -30.63
C ARG A 26 13.00 3.56 -29.29
N PRO A 27 12.80 2.23 -29.28
CA PRO A 27 12.85 1.42 -28.08
C PRO A 27 14.19 1.55 -27.35
N CYS A 28 14.13 1.48 -26.02
CA CYS A 28 15.33 1.54 -25.17
C CYS A 28 16.04 0.18 -25.07
N LEU A 29 17.20 0.15 -24.39
CA LEU A 29 17.98 -1.06 -24.17
C LEU A 29 17.17 -2.24 -23.62
N ASN A 30 16.24 -2.00 -22.70
CA ASN A 30 15.41 -3.07 -22.12
C ASN A 30 14.59 -3.85 -23.17
N TYR A 31 14.19 -3.21 -24.27
CA TYR A 31 13.55 -3.90 -25.38
C TYR A 31 14.54 -4.82 -26.10
N HIS A 32 15.72 -4.31 -26.41
CA HIS A 32 16.74 -5.06 -27.17
C HIS A 32 17.33 -6.25 -26.38
N ILE A 33 17.30 -6.22 -25.07
CA ILE A 33 17.71 -7.34 -24.20
C ILE A 33 16.53 -8.18 -23.69
N ASN A 34 15.37 -8.07 -24.32
CA ASN A 34 14.15 -8.81 -24.01
C ASN A 34 13.60 -8.67 -22.58
N GLN A 35 13.99 -7.61 -21.87
CA GLN A 35 13.47 -7.29 -20.53
C GLN A 35 12.22 -6.41 -20.54
N CYS A 36 11.75 -6.03 -21.73
CA CYS A 36 10.53 -5.27 -21.94
C CYS A 36 9.95 -5.64 -23.29
N LYS A 37 8.65 -5.88 -23.38
CA LYS A 37 7.96 -6.18 -24.65
C LYS A 37 7.94 -5.02 -25.64
N GLY A 38 8.38 -3.81 -25.23
CA GLY A 38 8.50 -2.69 -26.16
C GLY A 38 7.17 -2.12 -26.62
N VAL A 39 6.22 -1.89 -25.72
CA VAL A 39 4.94 -1.21 -26.05
C VAL A 39 5.16 0.13 -26.77
N CYS A 40 6.35 0.71 -26.64
CA CYS A 40 6.74 1.95 -27.32
C CYS A 40 7.09 1.75 -28.80
N SER A 41 7.36 0.52 -29.28
CA SER A 41 7.59 0.25 -30.70
C SER A 41 6.29 0.18 -31.51
N GLY A 42 5.15 -0.02 -30.85
CA GLY A 42 3.86 -0.25 -31.49
C GLY A 42 3.68 -1.66 -32.08
N GLU A 43 4.67 -2.54 -31.94
CA GLU A 43 4.64 -3.92 -32.49
C GLU A 43 3.85 -4.88 -31.61
N VAL A 44 3.74 -4.58 -30.31
CA VAL A 44 3.01 -5.42 -29.37
C VAL A 44 1.55 -5.00 -29.30
N ASP A 45 0.66 -5.93 -29.61
CA ASP A 45 -0.77 -5.71 -29.50
C ASP A 45 -1.20 -5.65 -28.02
N ARG A 46 -2.32 -4.98 -27.78
CA ARG A 46 -2.84 -4.76 -26.42
C ARG A 46 -3.16 -6.07 -25.70
N GLN A 47 -3.69 -7.06 -26.42
CA GLN A 47 -4.09 -8.33 -25.82
C GLN A 47 -2.88 -9.10 -25.28
N THR A 48 -1.83 -9.25 -26.09
CA THR A 48 -0.57 -9.90 -25.72
C THR A 48 0.09 -9.21 -24.50
N TYR A 49 0.00 -7.88 -24.44
CA TYR A 49 0.55 -7.16 -23.27
C TYR A 49 -0.30 -7.35 -22.01
N MET A 50 -1.63 -7.34 -22.15
CA MET A 50 -2.55 -7.61 -21.02
C MET A 50 -2.39 -9.03 -20.46
N GLU A 51 -2.13 -10.03 -21.30
CA GLU A 51 -1.81 -11.39 -20.83
C GLU A 51 -0.54 -11.44 -19.97
N SER A 52 0.45 -10.60 -20.27
CA SER A 52 1.65 -10.48 -19.42
C SER A 52 1.37 -9.82 -18.08
N ILE A 53 0.54 -8.79 -18.07
CA ILE A 53 0.09 -8.13 -16.82
C ILE A 53 -0.70 -9.13 -15.98
N GLU A 54 -1.63 -9.86 -16.57
CA GLU A 54 -2.44 -10.83 -15.87
C GLU A 54 -1.59 -11.98 -15.31
N GLY A 55 -0.62 -12.48 -16.07
CA GLY A 55 0.33 -13.48 -15.60
C GLY A 55 1.17 -13.00 -14.41
N ALA A 56 1.64 -11.75 -14.44
CA ALA A 56 2.37 -11.13 -13.33
C ALA A 56 1.48 -11.00 -12.08
N ARG A 57 0.23 -10.66 -12.28
CA ARG A 57 -0.77 -10.53 -11.23
C ARG A 57 -1.14 -11.88 -10.61
N GLU A 58 -1.37 -12.91 -11.44
CA GLU A 58 -1.59 -14.28 -10.96
C GLU A 58 -0.42 -14.76 -10.11
N PHE A 59 0.82 -14.46 -10.52
CA PHE A 59 2.01 -14.78 -9.75
C PHE A 59 2.03 -14.08 -8.37
N LEU A 60 1.75 -12.78 -8.33
CA LEU A 60 1.70 -12.01 -7.06
C LEU A 60 0.57 -12.51 -6.16
N ASN A 61 -0.53 -12.98 -6.74
CA ASN A 61 -1.65 -13.59 -6.03
C ASN A 61 -1.41 -15.06 -5.61
N GLY A 62 -0.18 -15.56 -5.75
CA GLY A 62 0.19 -16.89 -5.27
C GLY A 62 -0.03 -18.06 -6.24
N LYS A 63 -0.54 -17.80 -7.46
CA LYS A 63 -0.70 -18.83 -8.51
C LYS A 63 0.65 -19.08 -9.22
N ASN A 64 1.59 -19.68 -8.50
CA ASN A 64 2.99 -19.76 -8.94
C ASN A 64 3.31 -21.01 -9.77
N SER A 65 2.43 -22.01 -9.82
CA SER A 65 2.72 -23.32 -10.45
C SER A 65 3.07 -23.20 -11.94
N LYS A 66 2.32 -22.43 -12.70
CA LYS A 66 2.57 -22.21 -14.14
C LYS A 66 3.90 -21.52 -14.42
N ILE A 67 4.25 -20.53 -13.61
CA ILE A 67 5.50 -19.78 -13.77
C ILE A 67 6.70 -20.62 -13.38
N LEU A 68 6.61 -21.33 -12.27
CA LEU A 68 7.67 -22.25 -11.86
C LEU A 68 7.94 -23.33 -12.92
N GLY A 69 6.89 -23.83 -13.60
CA GLY A 69 7.02 -24.71 -14.76
C GLY A 69 7.83 -24.09 -15.89
N ARG A 70 7.42 -22.90 -16.37
CA ARG A 70 8.12 -22.17 -17.45
C ARG A 70 9.56 -21.78 -17.10
N LEU A 71 9.81 -21.38 -15.85
CA LEU A 71 11.18 -21.05 -15.43
C LEU A 71 12.08 -22.28 -15.42
N LYS A 72 11.55 -23.45 -15.03
CA LYS A 72 12.28 -24.72 -15.09
C LYS A 72 12.60 -25.14 -16.52
N GLU A 73 11.64 -25.03 -17.43
CA GLU A 73 11.83 -25.31 -18.85
C GLU A 73 12.94 -24.42 -19.44
N ARG A 74 12.87 -23.12 -19.25
CA ARG A 74 13.89 -22.15 -19.70
C ARG A 74 15.26 -22.41 -19.08
N MET A 75 15.30 -22.79 -17.81
CA MET A 75 16.56 -23.15 -17.15
C MET A 75 17.21 -24.37 -17.80
N LEU A 76 16.42 -25.39 -18.16
CA LEU A 76 16.90 -26.58 -18.84
C LEU A 76 17.37 -26.27 -20.27
N GLU A 77 16.57 -25.52 -21.03
CA GLU A 77 16.93 -25.06 -22.39
C GLU A 77 18.25 -24.27 -22.40
N ALA A 78 18.42 -23.34 -21.48
CA ALA A 78 19.65 -22.58 -21.34
C ALA A 78 20.84 -23.47 -20.95
N SER A 79 20.62 -24.48 -20.10
CA SER A 79 21.64 -25.45 -19.71
C SER A 79 22.06 -26.35 -20.90
N GLU A 80 21.11 -26.83 -21.68
CA GLU A 80 21.35 -27.64 -22.88
C GLU A 80 22.08 -26.83 -23.97
N ALA A 81 21.79 -25.54 -24.07
CA ALA A 81 22.49 -24.60 -24.93
C ALA A 81 23.88 -24.18 -24.39
N LEU A 82 24.34 -24.75 -23.27
CA LEU A 82 25.59 -24.42 -22.56
C LEU A 82 25.67 -22.96 -22.10
N ASN A 83 24.54 -22.28 -21.99
CA ASN A 83 24.45 -20.91 -21.49
C ASN A 83 24.22 -20.96 -19.95
N PHE A 84 25.32 -21.24 -19.24
CA PHE A 84 25.26 -21.46 -17.79
C PHE A 84 24.92 -20.19 -16.97
N GLU A 85 25.24 -19.00 -17.48
CA GLU A 85 24.87 -17.75 -16.81
C GLU A 85 23.36 -17.54 -16.82
N GLU A 86 22.71 -17.78 -17.94
CA GLU A 86 21.27 -17.66 -18.08
C GLU A 86 20.56 -18.78 -17.29
N ALA A 87 21.07 -20.00 -17.31
CA ALA A 87 20.56 -21.10 -16.49
C ALA A 87 20.63 -20.78 -14.98
N ALA A 88 21.74 -20.20 -14.52
CA ALA A 88 21.90 -19.74 -13.14
C ALA A 88 20.91 -18.64 -12.75
N GLN A 89 20.64 -17.70 -13.67
CA GLN A 89 19.65 -16.65 -13.47
C GLN A 89 18.22 -17.22 -13.30
N TYR A 90 17.82 -18.18 -14.15
CA TYR A 90 16.53 -18.85 -13.99
C TYR A 90 16.44 -19.66 -12.70
N ARG A 91 17.52 -20.31 -12.26
CA ARG A 91 17.58 -20.98 -10.95
C ARG A 91 17.32 -19.97 -9.82
N ASP A 92 17.97 -18.81 -9.85
CA ASP A 92 17.80 -17.78 -8.82
C ASP A 92 16.37 -17.21 -8.82
N TYR A 93 15.74 -17.11 -9.99
CA TYR A 93 14.33 -16.75 -10.10
C TYR A 93 13.39 -17.82 -9.51
N ILE A 94 13.68 -19.11 -9.74
CA ILE A 94 12.93 -20.23 -9.14
C ILE A 94 13.06 -20.19 -7.62
N GLU A 95 14.25 -19.94 -7.09
CA GLU A 95 14.48 -19.81 -5.65
C GLU A 95 13.72 -18.61 -5.06
N ALA A 96 13.75 -17.46 -5.72
CA ALA A 96 13.00 -16.27 -5.29
C ALA A 96 11.48 -16.53 -5.30
N ALA A 97 10.96 -17.21 -6.34
CA ALA A 97 9.55 -17.58 -6.43
C ALA A 97 9.15 -18.60 -5.33
N LYS A 98 10.00 -19.56 -5.04
CA LYS A 98 9.79 -20.53 -3.93
C LYS A 98 9.84 -19.83 -2.57
N ALA A 99 10.77 -18.90 -2.35
CA ALA A 99 10.87 -18.15 -1.12
C ALA A 99 9.62 -17.31 -0.89
N LEU A 100 9.08 -16.66 -1.93
CA LEU A 100 7.79 -15.95 -1.85
C LEU A 100 6.65 -16.90 -1.49
N SER A 101 6.60 -18.08 -2.12
CA SER A 101 5.60 -19.12 -1.81
C SER A 101 5.75 -19.70 -0.39
N ALA A 102 6.97 -19.80 0.13
CA ALA A 102 7.24 -20.30 1.48
C ALA A 102 6.81 -19.32 2.58
N THR A 103 6.80 -18.02 2.30
CA THR A 103 6.24 -17.02 3.22
C THR A 103 4.71 -17.04 3.27
N GLN A 104 4.06 -17.66 2.27
CA GLN A 104 2.62 -17.83 2.22
C GLN A 104 2.21 -19.06 3.05
N ARG A 105 1.52 -18.82 4.16
CA ARG A 105 1.04 -19.87 5.05
C ARG A 105 -0.03 -20.71 4.37
N VAL A 106 0.18 -22.03 4.27
CA VAL A 106 -0.89 -22.96 3.88
C VAL A 106 -1.96 -22.96 4.97
N VAL A 107 -3.18 -22.59 4.63
CA VAL A 107 -4.30 -22.45 5.57
C VAL A 107 -5.45 -23.40 5.26
N MET A 108 -5.43 -24.03 4.08
CA MET A 108 -6.44 -25.01 3.64
C MET A 108 -5.79 -26.16 2.87
N HIS A 109 -6.34 -27.35 3.00
CA HIS A 109 -5.89 -28.55 2.27
C HIS A 109 -6.33 -28.55 0.81
N GLN A 110 -7.45 -27.91 0.50
CA GLN A 110 -7.94 -27.78 -0.87
C GLN A 110 -7.56 -26.43 -1.48
N ALA A 111 -7.24 -26.43 -2.76
CA ALA A 111 -7.04 -25.22 -3.52
C ALA A 111 -8.35 -24.41 -3.55
N ALA A 112 -8.36 -23.25 -2.94
CA ALA A 112 -9.53 -22.38 -2.85
C ALA A 112 -9.09 -20.93 -3.02
N ASP A 113 -9.92 -20.16 -3.73
CA ASP A 113 -9.79 -18.72 -3.88
C ASP A 113 -10.87 -18.06 -3.01
N ILE A 114 -10.45 -17.51 -1.86
CA ILE A 114 -11.32 -17.03 -0.80
C ILE A 114 -10.80 -15.68 -0.31
N ASP A 115 -11.71 -14.74 -0.08
CA ASP A 115 -11.44 -13.56 0.72
C ASP A 115 -12.16 -13.67 2.06
N ILE A 116 -11.54 -13.16 3.14
CA ILE A 116 -12.12 -13.17 4.48
C ILE A 116 -12.21 -11.73 4.94
N VAL A 117 -13.43 -11.25 5.22
CA VAL A 117 -13.68 -9.87 5.62
C VAL A 117 -14.09 -9.83 7.08
N ILE A 118 -13.36 -9.04 7.86
CA ILE A 118 -13.50 -8.95 9.32
C ILE A 118 -13.54 -7.48 9.73
N PRO A 119 -14.66 -6.98 10.26
CA PRO A 119 -14.71 -5.69 10.93
C PRO A 119 -14.05 -5.80 12.32
N ALA A 120 -13.28 -4.80 12.69
CA ALA A 120 -12.62 -4.72 13.98
C ALA A 120 -12.69 -3.31 14.54
N ARG A 121 -12.83 -3.21 15.87
CA ARG A 121 -12.84 -1.95 16.58
C ARG A 121 -11.46 -1.65 17.12
N GLY A 122 -10.90 -0.49 16.75
CA GLY A 122 -9.80 0.17 17.46
C GLY A 122 -10.32 1.09 18.58
N GLN A 123 -9.42 1.80 19.22
CA GLN A 123 -9.79 2.77 20.27
C GLN A 123 -10.60 3.95 19.72
N GLU A 124 -10.20 4.50 18.57
CA GLU A 124 -10.83 5.66 17.94
C GLU A 124 -11.42 5.36 16.56
N GLU A 125 -11.00 4.29 15.91
CA GLU A 125 -11.31 3.99 14.53
C GLU A 125 -11.91 2.60 14.37
N VAL A 126 -12.70 2.43 13.31
CA VAL A 126 -13.20 1.13 12.86
C VAL A 126 -12.35 0.67 11.69
N HIS A 127 -11.86 -0.56 11.78
CA HIS A 127 -11.06 -1.16 10.73
C HIS A 127 -11.84 -2.26 10.02
N MET A 128 -11.73 -2.29 8.69
CA MET A 128 -12.11 -3.45 7.89
C MET A 128 -10.86 -4.16 7.43
N VAL A 129 -10.71 -5.43 7.80
CA VAL A 129 -9.55 -6.23 7.43
C VAL A 129 -9.99 -7.31 6.46
N ILE A 130 -9.31 -7.37 5.33
CA ILE A 130 -9.52 -8.39 4.31
C ILE A 130 -8.26 -9.26 4.19
N PHE A 131 -8.45 -10.59 4.25
CA PHE A 131 -7.40 -11.57 3.99
C PHE A 131 -7.64 -12.23 2.66
N PHE A 132 -6.58 -12.41 1.90
CA PHE A 132 -6.63 -13.03 0.58
C PHE A 132 -6.06 -14.45 0.66
N VAL A 133 -6.89 -15.45 0.36
CA VAL A 133 -6.48 -16.84 0.25
C VAL A 133 -6.58 -17.25 -1.22
N ARG A 134 -5.48 -17.73 -1.79
CA ARG A 134 -5.39 -18.19 -3.18
C ARG A 134 -4.71 -19.58 -3.22
N GLU A 135 -5.31 -20.50 -3.93
CA GLU A 135 -4.86 -21.90 -3.97
C GLU A 135 -4.67 -22.50 -2.56
N GLY A 136 -5.55 -22.14 -1.61
CA GLY A 136 -5.47 -22.61 -0.22
C GLY A 136 -4.37 -21.98 0.63
N LYS A 137 -3.65 -20.97 0.12
CA LYS A 137 -2.59 -20.26 0.83
C LYS A 137 -3.00 -18.84 1.15
N LEU A 138 -2.69 -18.39 2.35
CA LEU A 138 -2.81 -16.99 2.73
C LEU A 138 -1.72 -16.19 2.00
N VAL A 139 -2.12 -15.34 1.05
CA VAL A 139 -1.20 -14.56 0.20
C VAL A 139 -1.00 -13.14 0.68
N GLY A 140 -1.95 -12.60 1.46
CA GLY A 140 -1.84 -11.24 2.00
C GLY A 140 -3.04 -10.83 2.82
N ARG A 141 -2.95 -9.62 3.36
CA ARG A 141 -4.05 -8.92 4.01
C ARG A 141 -3.97 -7.43 3.73
N GLU A 142 -5.11 -6.77 3.73
CA GLU A 142 -5.23 -5.31 3.68
C GLU A 142 -6.11 -4.83 4.82
N THR A 143 -5.86 -3.60 5.27
CA THR A 143 -6.60 -2.97 6.36
C THR A 143 -7.08 -1.60 5.89
N TYR A 144 -8.36 -1.33 6.07
CA TYR A 144 -9.02 -0.09 5.71
C TYR A 144 -9.58 0.56 6.96
N GLU A 145 -9.35 1.85 7.11
CA GLU A 145 -9.97 2.68 8.13
C GLU A 145 -11.34 3.13 7.63
N MET A 146 -12.36 3.00 8.47
CA MET A 146 -13.74 3.38 8.15
C MET A 146 -14.12 4.63 8.95
N GLU A 147 -14.60 5.64 8.25
CA GLU A 147 -15.19 6.84 8.87
C GLU A 147 -16.61 6.54 9.38
N SER A 148 -16.73 5.66 10.37
CA SER A 148 -18.03 5.32 10.95
C SER A 148 -17.88 4.95 12.42
N SER A 149 -18.97 5.06 13.20
CA SER A 149 -18.95 4.66 14.59
C SER A 149 -19.15 3.14 14.71
N TRP A 150 -18.43 2.51 15.66
CA TRP A 150 -18.61 1.08 15.95
C TRP A 150 -20.01 0.74 16.49
N GLU A 151 -20.77 1.74 16.94
CA GLU A 151 -22.14 1.60 17.42
C GLU A 151 -23.13 1.41 16.26
N GLU A 152 -22.71 1.74 15.02
CA GLU A 152 -23.44 1.39 13.82
C GLU A 152 -23.50 -0.13 13.63
N ASN A 153 -24.53 -0.59 12.92
CA ASN A 153 -24.74 -2.01 12.66
C ASN A 153 -23.55 -2.60 11.88
N LYS A 154 -22.82 -3.53 12.49
CA LYS A 154 -21.68 -4.22 11.86
C LYS A 154 -22.03 -4.87 10.52
N GLN A 155 -23.28 -5.26 10.35
CA GLN A 155 -23.78 -5.86 9.12
C GLN A 155 -23.85 -4.83 8.00
N GLU A 156 -24.27 -3.60 8.30
CA GLU A 156 -24.29 -2.48 7.35
C GLU A 156 -22.88 -2.03 6.98
N LEU A 157 -21.97 -1.99 7.95
CA LEU A 157 -20.55 -1.68 7.72
C LEU A 157 -19.90 -2.69 6.75
N VAL A 158 -20.16 -3.98 6.96
CA VAL A 158 -19.66 -5.03 6.07
C VAL A 158 -20.27 -4.87 4.67
N ALA A 159 -21.58 -4.59 4.55
CA ALA A 159 -22.22 -4.38 3.26
C ALA A 159 -21.64 -3.17 2.50
N ALA A 160 -21.48 -2.04 3.19
CA ALA A 160 -20.90 -0.82 2.60
C ALA A 160 -19.46 -1.05 2.12
N PHE A 161 -18.67 -1.71 2.96
CA PHE A 161 -17.29 -2.06 2.59
C PHE A 161 -17.22 -2.98 1.36
N LEU A 162 -18.02 -4.05 1.33
CA LEU A 162 -18.04 -4.98 0.20
C LEU A 162 -18.41 -4.29 -1.10
N ASN A 163 -19.44 -3.42 -1.08
CA ASN A 163 -19.83 -2.63 -2.23
C ASN A 163 -18.69 -1.72 -2.70
N GLN A 164 -18.07 -0.97 -1.80
CA GLN A 164 -17.01 -0.04 -2.16
C GLN A 164 -15.76 -0.75 -2.66
N HIS A 165 -15.32 -1.79 -1.94
CA HIS A 165 -14.09 -2.52 -2.23
C HIS A 165 -14.18 -3.23 -3.57
N TYR A 166 -15.22 -4.02 -3.79
CA TYR A 166 -15.33 -4.85 -4.99
C TYR A 166 -15.81 -4.08 -6.23
N SER A 167 -16.48 -2.92 -6.09
CA SER A 167 -16.82 -2.10 -7.27
C SER A 167 -15.60 -1.59 -8.04
N GLN A 168 -14.44 -1.52 -7.37
CA GLN A 168 -13.19 -1.05 -7.96
C GLN A 168 -12.20 -2.17 -8.29
N MET A 169 -12.53 -3.41 -7.90
CA MET A 169 -11.65 -4.56 -8.08
C MET A 169 -11.92 -5.27 -9.40
N PRO A 170 -10.87 -5.59 -10.16
CA PRO A 170 -11.03 -6.30 -11.43
C PRO A 170 -11.06 -7.83 -11.28
N ASN A 171 -10.74 -8.37 -10.09
CA ASN A 171 -10.72 -9.82 -9.82
C ASN A 171 -11.48 -10.14 -8.54
N PHE A 172 -12.38 -11.09 -8.66
CA PHE A 172 -13.20 -11.56 -7.57
C PHE A 172 -12.79 -12.98 -7.14
N PRO A 173 -12.80 -13.28 -5.83
CA PRO A 173 -12.70 -14.64 -5.35
C PRO A 173 -13.98 -15.41 -5.68
N LYS A 174 -13.94 -16.74 -5.58
CA LYS A 174 -15.16 -17.57 -5.67
C LYS A 174 -16.02 -17.50 -4.41
N GLU A 175 -15.40 -17.21 -3.28
CA GLU A 175 -16.07 -17.16 -1.99
C GLU A 175 -15.55 -15.98 -1.16
N ILE A 176 -16.46 -15.32 -0.48
CA ILE A 176 -16.15 -14.29 0.51
C ILE A 176 -16.72 -14.77 1.85
N LEU A 177 -15.82 -15.01 2.80
CA LEU A 177 -16.17 -15.45 4.15
C LEU A 177 -16.30 -14.25 5.08
N LEU A 178 -17.36 -14.24 5.86
CA LEU A 178 -17.70 -13.14 6.75
C LEU A 178 -17.75 -13.57 8.21
N THR A 179 -17.46 -12.65 9.13
CA THR A 179 -17.78 -12.81 10.55
C THR A 179 -19.18 -12.29 10.88
N HIS A 180 -19.67 -11.28 10.14
CA HIS A 180 -20.98 -10.68 10.28
C HIS A 180 -21.66 -10.67 8.91
N THR A 181 -22.81 -11.34 8.80
CA THR A 181 -23.54 -11.45 7.53
C THR A 181 -24.44 -10.23 7.36
N PRO A 182 -24.34 -9.47 6.27
CA PRO A 182 -25.29 -8.39 5.94
C PRO A 182 -26.75 -8.87 5.92
N GLU A 183 -27.69 -7.96 6.21
CA GLU A 183 -29.12 -8.29 6.17
C GLU A 183 -29.57 -8.69 4.77
N ASP A 184 -29.16 -7.94 3.76
CA ASP A 184 -29.45 -8.19 2.34
C ASP A 184 -28.34 -9.01 1.65
N CYS A 185 -27.82 -10.04 2.34
CA CYS A 185 -26.71 -10.83 1.85
C CYS A 185 -26.95 -11.46 0.47
N ALA A 186 -28.18 -11.89 0.19
CA ALA A 186 -28.54 -12.51 -1.10
C ALA A 186 -28.48 -11.50 -2.25
N ALA A 187 -28.98 -10.29 -2.07
CA ALA A 187 -28.92 -9.23 -3.08
C ALA A 187 -27.47 -8.79 -3.33
N LEU A 188 -26.66 -8.72 -2.27
CA LEU A 188 -25.24 -8.40 -2.38
C LEU A 188 -24.45 -9.50 -3.10
N GLU A 189 -24.76 -10.78 -2.85
CA GLU A 189 -24.17 -11.93 -3.54
C GLU A 189 -24.50 -11.90 -5.05
N GLU A 190 -25.74 -11.58 -5.41
CA GLU A 190 -26.18 -11.43 -6.80
C GLU A 190 -25.42 -10.28 -7.48
N TYR A 191 -25.38 -9.10 -6.87
CA TYR A 191 -24.65 -7.93 -7.37
C TYR A 191 -23.17 -8.20 -7.59
N LEU A 192 -22.48 -8.79 -6.59
CA LEU A 192 -21.08 -9.13 -6.71
C LEU A 192 -20.81 -10.20 -7.78
N SER A 193 -21.74 -11.15 -7.96
CA SER A 193 -21.65 -12.16 -9.00
C SER A 193 -21.82 -11.58 -10.40
N GLU A 194 -22.68 -10.58 -10.58
CA GLU A 194 -22.82 -9.84 -11.84
C GLU A 194 -21.53 -9.08 -12.18
N LEU A 195 -20.97 -8.35 -11.21
CA LEU A 195 -19.71 -7.64 -11.40
C LEU A 195 -18.53 -8.58 -11.72
N ALA A 196 -18.51 -9.74 -11.08
CA ALA A 196 -17.46 -10.74 -11.26
C ALA A 196 -17.54 -11.48 -12.59
N GLY A 197 -18.72 -11.57 -13.20
CA GLY A 197 -19.00 -12.44 -14.36
C GLY A 197 -18.99 -13.94 -14.01
N HIS A 198 -19.01 -14.30 -12.73
CA HIS A 198 -19.14 -15.67 -12.22
C HIS A 198 -19.78 -15.66 -10.83
N HIS A 199 -20.30 -16.81 -10.38
CA HIS A 199 -20.89 -16.89 -9.05
C HIS A 199 -19.87 -16.66 -7.94
N VAL A 200 -20.14 -15.65 -7.09
CA VAL A 200 -19.36 -15.31 -5.89
C VAL A 200 -20.23 -15.62 -4.68
N LYS A 201 -19.83 -16.59 -3.88
CA LYS A 201 -20.61 -16.98 -2.69
C LYS A 201 -20.22 -16.16 -1.46
N LEU A 202 -21.24 -15.58 -0.81
CA LEU A 202 -21.07 -14.71 0.35
C LEU A 202 -21.70 -15.34 1.59
N TYR A 203 -20.91 -15.70 2.61
CA TYR A 203 -21.50 -16.35 3.81
C TYR A 203 -20.56 -16.37 5.02
N ARG A 204 -21.16 -16.62 6.18
CA ARG A 204 -20.45 -16.90 7.44
C ARG A 204 -20.35 -18.42 7.65
N PRO A 205 -19.16 -19.02 7.63
CA PRO A 205 -19.02 -20.47 7.85
C PRO A 205 -19.30 -20.83 9.31
N GLN A 206 -20.04 -21.91 9.51
CA GLN A 206 -20.47 -22.37 10.85
C GLN A 206 -19.62 -23.53 11.37
N LYS A 207 -18.98 -24.32 10.49
CA LYS A 207 -18.22 -25.51 10.83
C LYS A 207 -17.12 -25.81 9.80
N GLY A 208 -16.19 -26.70 10.17
CA GLY A 208 -15.16 -27.19 9.28
C GLY A 208 -13.96 -26.25 9.11
N GLU A 209 -13.14 -26.52 8.11
CA GLU A 209 -11.87 -25.87 7.84
C GLU A 209 -12.03 -24.36 7.61
N LYS A 210 -13.07 -23.94 6.88
CA LYS A 210 -13.36 -22.52 6.62
C LYS A 210 -13.74 -21.74 7.89
N LYS A 211 -14.45 -22.40 8.84
CA LYS A 211 -14.73 -21.79 10.14
C LYS A 211 -13.45 -21.59 10.94
N ALA A 212 -12.61 -22.62 11.00
CA ALA A 212 -11.31 -22.54 11.68
C ALA A 212 -10.42 -21.44 11.07
N LEU A 213 -10.46 -21.27 9.75
CA LEU A 213 -9.75 -20.22 9.03
C LEU A 213 -10.24 -18.83 9.41
N VAL A 214 -11.56 -18.59 9.45
CA VAL A 214 -12.16 -17.31 9.89
C VAL A 214 -11.82 -17.04 11.36
N ASP A 215 -11.87 -18.03 12.24
CA ASP A 215 -11.53 -17.87 13.65
C ASP A 215 -10.03 -17.54 13.86
N MET A 216 -9.16 -18.15 13.08
CA MET A 216 -7.74 -17.81 13.07
C MET A 216 -7.53 -16.36 12.61
N ALA A 217 -8.14 -15.97 11.48
CA ALA A 217 -8.04 -14.61 10.96
C ALA A 217 -8.60 -13.58 11.95
N ALA A 218 -9.71 -13.88 12.62
CA ALA A 218 -10.29 -12.99 13.63
C ALA A 218 -9.36 -12.78 14.84
N LYS A 219 -8.63 -13.80 15.27
CA LYS A 219 -7.61 -13.65 16.33
C LYS A 219 -6.46 -12.76 15.88
N ASP A 220 -5.94 -12.99 14.67
CA ASP A 220 -4.87 -12.18 14.09
C ASP A 220 -5.30 -10.69 13.99
N VAL A 221 -6.57 -10.43 13.66
CA VAL A 221 -7.12 -9.06 13.59
C VAL A 221 -7.14 -8.39 14.96
N ILE A 222 -7.56 -9.09 16.00
CA ILE A 222 -7.59 -8.56 17.37
C ILE A 222 -6.18 -8.13 17.81
N GLU A 223 -5.18 -8.99 17.61
CA GLU A 223 -3.79 -8.68 17.95
C GLU A 223 -3.23 -7.53 17.12
N MET A 224 -3.58 -7.48 15.84
CA MET A 224 -3.17 -6.41 14.93
C MET A 224 -3.74 -5.06 15.37
N VAL A 225 -5.05 -4.97 15.62
CA VAL A 225 -5.70 -3.72 16.05
C VAL A 225 -5.11 -3.24 17.36
N LYS A 226 -4.90 -4.13 18.33
CA LYS A 226 -4.20 -3.79 19.57
C LYS A 226 -2.83 -3.18 19.31
N THR A 227 -2.05 -3.74 18.40
CA THR A 227 -0.73 -3.20 18.02
C THR A 227 -0.83 -1.82 17.34
N ILE A 228 -1.88 -1.58 16.54
CA ILE A 228 -2.14 -0.28 15.91
C ILE A 228 -2.46 0.75 16.99
N ASP A 229 -3.36 0.44 17.92
CA ASP A 229 -3.75 1.30 19.03
C ASP A 229 -2.55 1.66 19.92
N GLU A 230 -1.75 0.68 20.33
CA GLU A 230 -0.53 0.88 21.13
C GLU A 230 0.48 1.80 20.43
N ARG A 231 0.65 1.66 19.12
CA ARG A 231 1.53 2.54 18.32
C ARG A 231 0.98 3.95 18.19
N ALA A 232 -0.33 4.09 18.02
CA ALA A 232 -0.99 5.39 17.95
C ALA A 232 -0.86 6.14 19.27
N GLU A 233 -1.07 5.45 20.39
CA GLU A 233 -0.91 6.00 21.75
C GLU A 233 0.54 6.43 22.02
N ALA A 234 1.51 5.56 21.76
CA ALA A 234 2.93 5.89 21.90
C ALA A 234 3.36 7.07 20.99
N ALA A 235 2.78 7.19 19.80
CA ALA A 235 3.05 8.33 18.91
C ALA A 235 2.46 9.64 19.46
N ARG A 236 1.28 9.59 20.09
CA ARG A 236 0.65 10.75 20.76
C ARG A 236 1.46 11.19 21.97
N GLU A 237 1.83 10.25 22.85
CA GLU A 237 2.66 10.53 24.02
C GLU A 237 3.99 11.17 23.59
N ARG A 238 4.64 10.60 22.57
CA ARG A 238 5.88 11.17 22.03
C ARG A 238 5.69 12.58 21.48
N LYS A 239 4.57 12.83 20.76
CA LYS A 239 4.25 14.17 20.22
C LYS A 239 4.04 15.15 21.37
N GLN A 240 3.33 14.75 22.41
CA GLN A 240 3.07 15.57 23.59
C GLN A 240 4.36 15.89 24.38
N SER A 241 5.22 14.89 24.61
CA SER A 241 6.52 15.09 25.27
C SER A 241 7.39 16.07 24.49
N LEU A 242 7.56 15.85 23.18
CA LEU A 242 8.33 16.75 22.33
C LEU A 242 7.73 18.16 22.27
N GLY A 243 6.40 18.27 22.25
CA GLY A 243 5.71 19.57 22.31
C GLY A 243 6.02 20.32 23.60
N SER A 244 6.01 19.62 24.73
CA SER A 244 6.36 20.17 26.04
C SER A 244 7.82 20.63 26.10
N GLU A 245 8.76 19.83 25.60
CA GLU A 245 10.19 20.16 25.55
C GLU A 245 10.45 21.40 24.69
N VAL A 246 9.87 21.46 23.49
CA VAL A 246 10.03 22.62 22.60
C VAL A 246 9.39 23.86 23.23
N PHE A 247 8.22 23.75 23.84
CA PHE A 247 7.58 24.86 24.51
C PHE A 247 8.39 25.39 25.69
N ALA A 248 9.05 24.52 26.46
CA ALA A 248 9.96 24.91 27.53
C ALA A 248 11.15 25.73 26.99
N VAL A 249 11.77 25.31 25.91
CA VAL A 249 12.85 26.06 25.24
C VAL A 249 12.37 27.43 24.76
N LEU A 250 11.18 27.50 24.13
CA LEU A 250 10.61 28.78 23.68
C LEU A 250 10.33 29.72 24.86
N LYS A 251 9.96 29.18 26.01
CA LYS A 251 9.76 29.93 27.24
C LYS A 251 11.07 30.49 27.79
N GLU A 252 12.15 29.68 27.78
CA GLU A 252 13.50 30.13 28.18
C GLU A 252 14.02 31.24 27.27
N MET A 253 13.67 31.20 25.98
CA MET A 253 13.97 32.24 25.01
C MET A 253 13.07 33.49 25.11
N ASN A 254 12.16 33.56 26.05
CA ASN A 254 11.09 34.57 26.14
C ASN A 254 10.17 34.65 24.90
N ALA A 255 10.12 33.62 24.10
CA ALA A 255 9.27 33.50 22.89
C ALA A 255 7.89 32.90 23.18
N ALA A 256 7.67 32.36 24.38
CA ALA A 256 6.39 31.83 24.83
C ALA A 256 6.09 32.22 26.27
N SER A 257 4.79 32.27 26.66
CA SER A 257 4.32 32.54 28.01
C SER A 257 3.22 31.53 28.39
N GLY A 258 3.03 31.31 29.68
CA GLY A 258 2.05 30.37 30.22
C GLY A 258 2.60 28.95 30.35
N GLU A 259 1.69 27.96 30.32
CA GLU A 259 2.01 26.52 30.39
C GLU A 259 1.57 25.84 29.10
N TYR A 260 2.29 24.80 28.71
CA TYR A 260 1.91 23.96 27.56
C TYR A 260 0.66 23.16 27.91
N ASP A 261 -0.39 23.33 27.14
CA ASP A 261 -1.70 22.70 27.38
C ASP A 261 -1.94 21.44 26.53
N GLY A 262 -0.90 20.95 25.86
CA GLY A 262 -0.97 19.75 25.00
C GLY A 262 -1.49 20.01 23.58
N ARG A 263 -1.91 21.24 23.25
CA ARG A 263 -2.36 21.60 21.92
C ARG A 263 -1.21 22.03 21.02
N ASP A 264 -1.43 21.93 19.72
CA ASP A 264 -0.47 22.45 18.74
C ASP A 264 -0.38 23.99 18.88
N PHE A 265 0.83 24.51 18.91
CA PHE A 265 1.12 25.95 18.98
C PHE A 265 1.70 26.42 17.66
N ARG A 266 1.50 27.68 17.32
CA ARG A 266 2.14 28.32 16.19
C ARG A 266 3.40 29.03 16.65
N ALA A 267 4.55 28.68 16.05
CA ALA A 267 5.82 29.36 16.25
C ALA A 267 6.24 30.06 14.97
N GLU A 268 6.76 31.28 15.11
CA GLU A 268 7.28 32.08 14.02
C GLU A 268 8.73 32.47 14.32
N ALA A 269 9.61 32.29 13.36
CA ALA A 269 10.99 32.77 13.48
C ALA A 269 11.27 33.75 12.34
N TYR A 270 11.97 34.83 12.69
CA TYR A 270 12.29 35.92 11.77
C TYR A 270 13.81 36.01 11.64
N ASP A 271 14.27 36.13 10.41
CA ASP A 271 15.66 36.44 10.09
C ASP A 271 15.72 37.70 9.25
N ILE A 272 16.63 38.61 9.59
CA ILE A 272 16.81 39.86 8.86
C ILE A 272 18.19 39.87 8.25
N SER A 273 18.23 39.96 6.94
CA SER A 273 19.46 40.04 6.16
C SER A 273 19.55 41.33 5.40
N ASN A 274 20.70 41.99 5.43
CA ASN A 274 20.98 43.18 4.63
C ASN A 274 22.22 42.97 3.74
N THR A 275 22.26 43.66 2.60
CA THR A 275 23.42 43.64 1.71
C THR A 275 24.03 45.03 1.73
N ASN A 276 25.08 45.24 2.55
CA ASN A 276 25.84 46.48 2.68
C ASN A 276 24.95 47.70 2.99
N GLY A 277 23.87 47.52 3.77
CA GLY A 277 22.97 48.63 4.18
C GLY A 277 22.01 49.12 3.09
N VAL A 278 21.89 48.43 1.95
CA VAL A 278 21.08 48.87 0.82
C VAL A 278 19.98 47.83 0.68
N ASP A 279 19.30 47.21 0.81
CA ASP A 279 18.17 46.28 0.66
C ASP A 279 18.05 45.33 1.86
N THR A 280 17.40 45.80 2.90
CA THR A 280 17.08 44.97 4.06
C THR A 280 15.85 44.10 3.80
N VAL A 281 16.01 42.78 3.93
CA VAL A 281 14.97 41.79 3.70
C VAL A 281 14.77 40.96 4.97
N GLY A 282 13.50 40.90 5.43
CA GLY A 282 13.10 39.97 6.48
C GLY A 282 12.53 38.67 5.89
N ALA A 283 12.94 37.53 6.41
CA ALA A 283 12.33 36.24 6.15
C ALA A 283 11.60 35.74 7.40
N MET A 284 10.40 35.21 7.22
CA MET A 284 9.61 34.59 8.27
C MET A 284 9.39 33.11 7.94
N VAL A 285 9.71 32.26 8.86
CA VAL A 285 9.35 30.84 8.81
C VAL A 285 8.33 30.53 9.90
N THR A 286 7.40 29.65 9.60
CA THR A 286 6.32 29.29 10.51
C THR A 286 6.28 27.80 10.77
N PHE A 287 5.94 27.45 12.00
CA PHE A 287 5.71 26.10 12.43
C PHE A 287 4.30 25.98 13.01
N ASP A 288 3.61 24.89 12.70
CA ASP A 288 2.36 24.48 13.32
C ASP A 288 2.66 23.27 14.20
N GLY A 289 2.67 23.46 15.50
CA GLY A 289 3.24 22.52 16.46
C GLY A 289 4.70 22.21 16.13
N LEU A 290 4.99 20.94 15.89
CA LEU A 290 6.34 20.43 15.57
C LEU A 290 6.64 20.37 14.07
N LYS A 291 5.73 20.83 13.21
CA LYS A 291 5.87 20.73 11.74
C LYS A 291 6.05 22.11 11.11
N ALA A 292 6.98 22.19 10.14
CA ALA A 292 7.16 23.39 9.34
C ALA A 292 5.93 23.65 8.45
N ASP A 293 5.27 24.79 8.64
CA ASP A 293 4.17 25.27 7.78
C ASP A 293 4.72 26.12 6.65
N LYS A 294 5.11 25.51 5.55
CA LYS A 294 5.66 26.22 4.38
C LYS A 294 4.68 27.21 3.73
N LYS A 295 3.37 27.04 3.95
CA LYS A 295 2.35 27.98 3.42
C LYS A 295 2.35 29.31 4.17
N GLY A 296 2.82 29.29 5.42
CA GLY A 296 2.96 30.48 6.26
C GLY A 296 4.23 31.28 6.01
N TYR A 297 5.22 30.76 5.26
CA TYR A 297 6.49 31.46 5.00
C TYR A 297 6.26 32.77 4.26
N ARG A 298 6.93 33.83 4.71
CA ARG A 298 6.84 35.18 4.12
C ARG A 298 8.21 35.78 3.95
N LYS A 299 8.32 36.70 2.98
CA LYS A 299 9.46 37.58 2.77
C LYS A 299 8.95 39.01 2.85
N PHE A 300 9.67 39.86 3.56
CA PHE A 300 9.36 41.25 3.77
C PHE A 300 10.48 42.15 3.25
N LYS A 301 10.18 43.17 2.49
CA LYS A 301 11.15 44.24 2.20
C LYS A 301 11.01 45.32 3.27
N ILE A 302 12.05 45.48 4.09
CA ILE A 302 12.06 46.47 5.18
C ILE A 302 12.45 47.83 4.58
N ARG A 303 11.58 48.85 4.75
CA ARG A 303 11.77 50.18 4.15
C ARG A 303 11.99 51.28 5.18
N THR A 304 11.89 50.99 6.45
CA THR A 304 11.82 51.96 7.55
C THR A 304 13.11 52.13 8.34
N ILE A 305 14.15 51.38 8.01
CA ILE A 305 15.43 51.42 8.74
C ILE A 305 16.52 51.83 7.74
N GLU A 306 17.24 52.89 8.03
CA GLU A 306 18.44 53.33 7.34
C GLU A 306 19.66 52.93 8.18
N GLY A 307 20.52 52.02 7.68
CA GLY A 307 21.73 51.56 8.35
C GLY A 307 21.80 50.06 8.58
N GLN A 308 22.95 49.60 9.10
CA GLN A 308 23.12 48.22 9.59
C GLN A 308 22.63 48.17 11.02
N ASP A 309 21.44 47.63 11.23
CA ASP A 309 20.94 47.30 12.57
C ASP A 309 20.35 45.91 12.50
N ASP A 310 21.07 44.96 13.09
CA ASP A 310 20.72 43.53 13.12
C ASP A 310 19.99 43.12 14.42
N TYR A 311 19.66 44.14 15.29
CA TYR A 311 19.01 43.91 16.59
C TYR A 311 17.83 44.85 16.83
#